data_24fc123c331677087df85dfc4721c4ba
#
_entry.id   24fc123c331677087df85dfc4721c4ba
#
_cell.length_a   1.000
_cell.length_b   1.000
_cell.length_c   1.000
_cell.angle_alpha   90.00
_cell.angle_beta   90.00
_cell.angle_gamma   90.00
#
_symmetry.space_group_name_H-M   'P 1'
#
loop_
_entity.id
_entity.type
_entity.pdbx_description
1 polymer ?
#
loop_
_entity_poly.entity_id
_entity_poly.type
_entity_poly.pdbx_seq_one_letter_code
_entity_poly.pdbx_strand_id
1 'polypeptide(L)'
;MSILLPLVNRCREAQQQHLFIAQCAIDYDILCDVGIEIATPRAIYFAGDFAKFTDVIVFQVDELCWLLYGKAQNNGRNQYGFHETPFNEFDDIGIGTLLGVAITQVRRSNPDVRICASGKYVLTEKGLQFCKELGINSVIASPQIYSNTTKPDKKEEFH
;
A
#
# COMPACT_ATOMS: atom_id res chain seq x y z
N MET A 1 4.98 3.02 18.38
CA MET A 1 4.74 1.73 17.72
C MET A 1 3.50 1.88 16.87
N SER A 2 3.40 1.23 15.70
CA SER A 2 2.17 1.26 14.90
C SER A 2 1.68 -0.17 14.67
N ILE A 3 0.38 -0.39 14.86
CA ILE A 3 -0.30 -1.66 14.56
C ILE A 3 -1.16 -1.43 13.32
N LEU A 4 -1.00 -2.28 12.32
CA LEU A 4 -1.76 -2.19 11.08
C LEU A 4 -2.85 -3.26 11.05
N LEU A 5 -4.08 -2.86 10.72
CA LEU A 5 -5.21 -3.75 10.49
C LEU A 5 -5.19 -4.21 9.03
N PRO A 6 -4.90 -5.50 8.75
CA PRO A 6 -4.79 -5.98 7.39
C PRO A 6 -6.17 -6.27 6.78
N LEU A 7 -6.24 -6.22 5.44
CA LEU A 7 -7.39 -6.68 4.63
C LEU A 7 -8.75 -6.12 5.05
N VAL A 8 -8.79 -4.91 5.57
CA VAL A 8 -10.04 -4.27 5.99
C VAL A 8 -10.88 -3.88 4.78
N ASN A 9 -12.16 -4.27 4.79
CA ASN A 9 -13.09 -3.97 3.70
C ASN A 9 -14.37 -3.25 4.14
N ARG A 10 -14.61 -3.11 5.44
CA ARG A 10 -15.82 -2.49 5.99
C ARG A 10 -15.45 -1.52 7.12
N CYS A 11 -15.95 -0.29 7.04
CA CYS A 11 -15.64 0.73 8.05
C CYS A 11 -16.08 0.32 9.47
N ARG A 12 -17.25 -0.30 9.62
CA ARG A 12 -17.75 -0.74 10.94
C ARG A 12 -16.82 -1.76 11.59
N GLU A 13 -16.34 -2.72 10.83
CA GLU A 13 -15.40 -3.74 11.31
C GLU A 13 -14.07 -3.10 11.70
N ALA A 14 -13.53 -2.23 10.84
CA ALA A 14 -12.31 -1.48 11.11
C ALA A 14 -12.41 -0.63 12.37
N GLN A 15 -13.52 0.08 12.55
CA GLN A 15 -13.74 0.88 13.75
C GLN A 15 -13.79 0.04 15.03
N GLN A 16 -14.44 -1.11 14.99
CA GLN A 16 -14.49 -2.02 16.16
C GLN A 16 -13.09 -2.53 16.53
N GLN A 17 -12.31 -2.94 15.52
CA GLN A 17 -10.94 -3.41 15.75
C GLN A 17 -10.04 -2.27 16.23
N HIS A 18 -10.16 -1.09 15.63
CA HIS A 18 -9.43 0.10 16.06
C HIS A 18 -9.71 0.44 17.54
N LEU A 19 -10.97 0.51 17.92
CA LEU A 19 -11.36 0.80 19.31
C LEU A 19 -10.85 -0.26 20.28
N PHE A 20 -10.87 -1.53 19.90
CA PHE A 20 -10.33 -2.61 20.72
C PHE A 20 -8.82 -2.45 20.93
N ILE A 21 -8.05 -2.17 19.88
CA ILE A 21 -6.60 -1.95 19.99
C ILE A 21 -6.30 -0.69 20.81
N ALA A 22 -7.03 0.38 20.58
CA ALA A 22 -6.87 1.62 21.34
C ALA A 22 -7.13 1.40 22.84
N GLN A 23 -8.14 0.62 23.19
CA GLN A 23 -8.43 0.28 24.59
C GLN A 23 -7.29 -0.58 25.19
N CYS A 24 -6.82 -1.59 24.48
CA CYS A 24 -5.66 -2.39 24.92
C CYS A 24 -4.41 -1.50 25.13
N ALA A 25 -4.15 -0.57 24.23
CA ALA A 25 -3.02 0.36 24.37
C ALA A 25 -3.12 1.20 25.65
N ILE A 26 -4.31 1.67 26.00
CA ILE A 26 -4.58 2.39 27.25
C ILE A 26 -4.36 1.48 28.46
N ASP A 27 -4.93 0.28 28.44
CA ASP A 27 -4.87 -0.67 29.55
C ASP A 27 -3.43 -1.10 29.90
N TYR A 28 -2.54 -1.13 28.90
CA TYR A 28 -1.15 -1.50 29.06
C TYR A 28 -0.16 -0.31 29.04
N ASP A 29 -0.66 0.92 29.05
CA ASP A 29 0.14 2.16 28.97
C ASP A 29 1.14 2.15 27.79
N ILE A 30 0.64 1.74 26.61
CA ILE A 30 1.42 1.67 25.38
C ILE A 30 1.02 2.80 24.45
N LEU A 31 1.99 3.61 24.03
CA LEU A 31 1.79 4.58 22.94
C LEU A 31 1.78 3.85 21.60
N CYS A 32 0.61 3.77 20.96
CA CYS A 32 0.42 3.01 19.73
C CYS A 32 -0.46 3.78 18.75
N ASP A 33 0.05 3.91 17.50
CA ASP A 33 -0.78 4.34 16.38
C ASP A 33 -1.52 3.12 15.80
N VAL A 34 -2.77 3.31 15.41
CA VAL A 34 -3.54 2.26 14.74
C VAL A 34 -3.75 2.63 13.28
N GLY A 35 -3.23 1.81 12.39
CA GLY A 35 -3.30 2.01 10.95
C GLY A 35 -4.18 0.98 10.25
N ILE A 36 -4.53 1.28 9.01
CA ILE A 36 -5.32 0.41 8.14
C ILE A 36 -4.54 0.12 6.87
N GLU A 37 -4.47 -1.16 6.49
CA GLU A 37 -3.96 -1.59 5.20
C GLU A 37 -5.08 -1.64 4.16
N ILE A 38 -4.93 -0.85 3.10
CA ILE A 38 -5.79 -0.87 1.94
C ILE A 38 -5.15 -1.78 0.88
N ALA A 39 -5.65 -3.02 0.81
CA ALA A 39 -5.15 -4.06 -0.07
C ALA A 39 -6.16 -4.49 -1.15
N THR A 40 -7.39 -3.97 -1.12
CA THR A 40 -8.43 -4.34 -2.08
C THR A 40 -9.02 -3.13 -2.79
N PRO A 41 -9.46 -3.26 -4.05
CA PRO A 41 -10.14 -2.18 -4.77
C PRO A 41 -11.38 -1.67 -4.04
N ARG A 42 -12.10 -2.56 -3.32
CA ARG A 42 -13.23 -2.16 -2.49
C ARG A 42 -12.82 -1.19 -1.37
N ALA A 43 -11.73 -1.47 -0.67
CA ALA A 43 -11.25 -0.63 0.44
C ALA A 43 -10.84 0.78 -0.04
N ILE A 44 -10.41 0.93 -1.27
CA ILE A 44 -10.08 2.22 -1.88
C ILE A 44 -11.28 3.17 -1.87
N TYR A 45 -12.48 2.68 -2.18
CA TYR A 45 -13.68 3.52 -2.15
C TYR A 45 -14.03 4.06 -0.76
N PHE A 46 -13.53 3.41 0.29
CA PHE A 46 -13.76 3.81 1.69
C PHE A 46 -12.52 4.45 2.33
N ALA A 47 -11.48 4.72 1.57
CA ALA A 47 -10.23 5.27 2.09
C ALA A 47 -10.44 6.57 2.91
N GLY A 48 -11.30 7.47 2.42
CA GLY A 48 -11.67 8.68 3.14
C GLY A 48 -12.46 8.41 4.43
N ASP A 49 -13.27 7.36 4.47
CA ASP A 49 -14.00 6.99 5.69
C ASP A 49 -13.07 6.36 6.73
N PHE A 50 -12.10 5.55 6.31
CA PHE A 50 -11.06 5.03 7.18
C PHE A 50 -10.20 6.14 7.79
N ALA A 51 -9.88 7.18 7.00
CA ALA A 51 -9.06 8.29 7.43
C ALA A 51 -9.66 9.07 8.62
N LYS A 52 -10.97 9.00 8.86
CA LYS A 52 -11.66 9.71 9.94
C LYS A 52 -11.31 9.19 11.34
N PHE A 53 -10.81 7.95 11.45
CA PHE A 53 -10.58 7.32 12.74
C PHE A 53 -9.25 6.54 12.83
N THR A 54 -8.36 6.66 11.85
CA THR A 54 -7.06 5.97 11.85
C THR A 54 -5.92 6.98 11.82
N ASP A 55 -4.77 6.61 12.36
CA ASP A 55 -3.56 7.42 12.37
C ASP A 55 -2.70 7.24 11.11
N VAL A 56 -2.82 6.07 10.49
CA VAL A 56 -2.00 5.66 9.35
C VAL A 56 -2.82 4.89 8.33
N ILE A 57 -2.66 5.21 7.06
CA ILE A 57 -3.17 4.40 5.95
C ILE A 57 -1.99 3.87 5.14
N VAL A 58 -1.96 2.57 4.91
CA VAL A 58 -0.95 1.90 4.08
C VAL A 58 -1.61 1.31 2.85
N PHE A 59 -1.25 1.80 1.67
CA PHE A 59 -1.67 1.20 0.40
C PHE A 59 -0.75 0.04 0.05
N GLN A 60 -1.31 -1.17 -0.03
CA GLN A 60 -0.61 -2.39 -0.47
C GLN A 60 -0.66 -2.46 -2.00
N VAL A 61 0.28 -1.78 -2.66
CA VAL A 61 0.24 -1.53 -4.11
C VAL A 61 0.33 -2.82 -4.92
N ASP A 62 1.17 -3.76 -4.50
CA ASP A 62 1.31 -5.03 -5.20
C ASP A 62 -0.01 -5.83 -5.17
N GLU A 63 -0.68 -5.90 -4.01
CA GLU A 63 -1.97 -6.58 -3.86
C GLU A 63 -3.07 -5.91 -4.69
N LEU A 64 -3.10 -4.57 -4.67
CA LEU A 64 -4.04 -3.80 -5.49
C LEU A 64 -3.82 -4.05 -6.98
N CYS A 65 -2.58 -4.11 -7.45
CA CYS A 65 -2.25 -4.46 -8.83
C CYS A 65 -2.76 -5.86 -9.18
N TRP A 66 -2.47 -6.86 -8.33
CA TRP A 66 -2.91 -8.24 -8.57
C TRP A 66 -4.43 -8.34 -8.71
N LEU A 67 -5.17 -7.69 -7.82
CA LEU A 67 -6.63 -7.71 -7.82
C LEU A 67 -7.22 -6.90 -8.98
N LEU A 68 -6.63 -5.75 -9.31
CA LEU A 68 -7.09 -4.90 -10.40
C LEU A 68 -6.99 -5.62 -11.76
N TYR A 69 -5.92 -6.38 -11.95
CA TYR A 69 -5.69 -7.11 -13.20
C TYR A 69 -6.19 -8.56 -13.17
N GLY A 70 -6.83 -8.97 -12.07
CA GLY A 70 -7.41 -10.31 -11.95
C GLY A 70 -6.36 -11.43 -11.92
N LYS A 71 -5.15 -11.15 -11.45
CA LYS A 71 -4.07 -12.14 -11.36
C LYS A 71 -3.93 -12.64 -9.93
N ALA A 72 -3.83 -13.95 -9.76
CA ALA A 72 -3.51 -14.55 -8.49
C ALA A 72 -1.98 -14.57 -8.27
N GLN A 73 -1.54 -14.19 -7.07
CA GLN A 73 -0.14 -14.05 -6.69
C GLN A 73 0.70 -15.34 -6.85
N ASN A 74 0.07 -16.52 -6.84
CA ASN A 74 0.75 -17.83 -6.73
C ASN A 74 0.65 -18.74 -7.94
N ASN A 75 0.04 -18.36 -9.03
CA ASN A 75 -0.06 -19.24 -10.19
C ASN A 75 0.99 -18.87 -11.24
N GLY A 76 2.17 -19.48 -11.16
CA GLY A 76 3.20 -19.45 -12.20
C GLY A 76 2.75 -19.99 -13.58
N ARG A 77 1.46 -20.22 -13.77
CA ARG A 77 0.82 -20.52 -15.05
C ARG A 77 0.01 -19.31 -15.47
N ASN A 78 0.55 -18.55 -16.41
CA ASN A 78 -0.23 -17.59 -17.19
C ASN A 78 -1.33 -18.35 -17.94
N GLN A 79 -2.53 -18.47 -17.33
CA GLN A 79 -3.67 -19.17 -17.94
C GLN A 79 -4.14 -18.52 -19.25
N TYR A 80 -3.68 -17.31 -19.56
CA TYR A 80 -4.11 -16.54 -20.73
C TYR A 80 -3.00 -16.18 -21.71
N GLY A 81 -1.82 -16.80 -21.63
CA GLY A 81 -0.78 -16.64 -22.64
C GLY A 81 -0.18 -15.25 -22.81
N PHE A 82 -0.46 -14.32 -21.93
CA PHE A 82 0.17 -13.00 -21.92
C PHE A 82 1.59 -13.15 -21.36
N HIS A 83 2.58 -13.24 -22.25
CA HIS A 83 4.00 -13.37 -21.91
C HIS A 83 4.59 -12.05 -21.34
N GLU A 84 3.93 -10.94 -21.54
CA GLU A 84 4.33 -9.67 -20.97
C GLU A 84 3.49 -9.40 -19.71
N THR A 85 4.14 -9.47 -18.57
CA THR A 85 3.54 -8.91 -17.36
C THR A 85 3.58 -7.39 -17.51
N PRO A 86 2.45 -6.67 -17.51
CA PRO A 86 2.45 -5.20 -17.56
C PRO A 86 3.08 -4.56 -16.32
N PHE A 87 3.82 -5.34 -15.53
CA PHE A 87 4.24 -5.05 -14.18
C PHE A 87 5.75 -5.03 -13.97
N ASN A 88 6.53 -4.80 -15.02
CA ASN A 88 7.96 -4.52 -14.81
C ASN A 88 8.19 -3.11 -14.26
N GLU A 89 7.20 -2.24 -14.42
CA GLU A 89 7.24 -0.86 -13.96
C GLU A 89 5.95 -0.50 -13.19
N PHE A 90 5.98 0.61 -12.47
CA PHE A 90 4.80 1.17 -11.82
C PHE A 90 3.78 1.63 -12.87
N ASP A 91 2.53 1.16 -12.75
CA ASP A 91 1.41 1.54 -13.63
C ASP A 91 0.75 2.83 -13.13
N ASP A 92 1.17 3.94 -13.65
CA ASP A 92 0.64 5.27 -13.31
C ASP A 92 -0.79 5.51 -13.83
N ILE A 93 -1.18 4.87 -14.93
CA ILE A 93 -2.52 5.04 -15.53
C ILE A 93 -3.56 4.27 -14.72
N GLY A 94 -3.36 3.00 -14.47
CA GLY A 94 -4.32 2.16 -13.74
C GLY A 94 -4.24 2.38 -12.23
N ILE A 95 -3.22 1.82 -11.61
CA ILE A 95 -3.00 1.92 -10.16
C ILE A 95 -2.78 3.36 -9.71
N GLY A 96 -2.03 4.13 -10.47
CA GLY A 96 -1.75 5.53 -10.14
C GLY A 96 -3.02 6.36 -10.04
N THR A 97 -3.92 6.26 -11.03
CA THR A 97 -5.21 6.95 -11.00
C THR A 97 -6.05 6.53 -9.78
N LEU A 98 -6.08 5.23 -9.49
CA LEU A 98 -6.85 4.68 -8.37
C LEU A 98 -6.33 5.20 -7.02
N LEU A 99 -5.01 5.20 -6.84
CA LEU A 99 -4.36 5.77 -5.64
C LEU A 99 -4.59 7.27 -5.53
N GLY A 100 -4.51 8.01 -6.63
CA GLY A 100 -4.76 9.46 -6.66
C GLY A 100 -6.18 9.81 -6.18
N VAL A 101 -7.19 9.06 -6.62
CA VAL A 101 -8.58 9.23 -6.14
C VAL A 101 -8.67 8.93 -4.64
N ALA A 102 -8.10 7.81 -4.19
CA ALA A 102 -8.13 7.42 -2.78
C ALA A 102 -7.43 8.45 -1.88
N ILE A 103 -6.23 8.89 -2.25
CA ILE A 103 -5.46 9.87 -1.49
C ILE A 103 -6.20 11.22 -1.41
N THR A 104 -6.83 11.64 -2.48
CA THR A 104 -7.67 12.84 -2.48
C THR A 104 -8.81 12.74 -1.47
N GLN A 105 -9.49 11.59 -1.41
CA GLN A 105 -10.54 11.34 -0.41
C GLN A 105 -9.99 11.34 1.01
N VAL A 106 -8.86 10.69 1.23
CA VAL A 106 -8.17 10.64 2.52
C VAL A 106 -7.84 12.05 3.01
N ARG A 107 -7.18 12.86 2.19
CA ARG A 107 -6.78 14.23 2.55
C ARG A 107 -7.96 15.17 2.80
N ARG A 108 -9.08 14.97 2.10
CA ARG A 108 -10.33 15.71 2.35
C ARG A 108 -10.96 15.33 3.68
N SER A 109 -10.86 14.07 4.10
CA SER A 109 -11.46 13.58 5.35
C SER A 109 -10.59 13.83 6.57
N ASN A 110 -9.29 13.68 6.43
CA ASN A 110 -8.29 13.93 7.48
C ASN A 110 -6.95 14.32 6.82
N PRO A 111 -6.58 15.61 6.81
CA PRO A 111 -5.34 16.08 6.22
C PRO A 111 -4.08 15.58 6.96
N ASP A 112 -4.21 15.24 8.25
CA ASP A 112 -3.08 14.90 9.12
C ASP A 112 -2.75 13.41 9.15
N VAL A 113 -3.62 12.53 8.61
CA VAL A 113 -3.36 11.09 8.57
C VAL A 113 -2.09 10.80 7.77
N ARG A 114 -1.25 9.94 8.30
CA ARG A 114 -0.05 9.49 7.59
C ARG A 114 -0.43 8.51 6.48
N ILE A 115 0.05 8.78 5.27
CA ILE A 115 -0.17 7.92 4.11
C ILE A 115 1.15 7.26 3.76
N CYS A 116 1.13 5.93 3.70
CA CYS A 116 2.25 5.11 3.30
C CYS A 116 1.86 4.24 2.09
N ALA A 117 2.84 3.84 1.30
CA ALA A 117 2.68 2.84 0.27
C ALA A 117 3.67 1.70 0.48
N SER A 118 3.27 0.46 0.17
CA SER A 118 4.14 -0.71 0.24
C SER A 118 4.05 -1.54 -1.02
N GLY A 119 5.10 -2.30 -1.30
CA GLY A 119 5.20 -3.18 -2.46
C GLY A 119 6.44 -2.93 -3.30
N LYS A 120 6.81 -3.90 -4.13
CA LYS A 120 8.01 -3.81 -4.99
C LYS A 120 7.88 -2.74 -6.07
N TYR A 121 6.67 -2.52 -6.59
CA TYR A 121 6.44 -1.57 -7.69
C TYR A 121 6.61 -0.11 -7.25
N VAL A 122 6.30 0.22 -6.00
CA VAL A 122 6.53 1.58 -5.47
C VAL A 122 8.01 1.88 -5.24
N LEU A 123 8.86 0.86 -5.17
CA LEU A 123 10.31 1.02 -4.99
C LEU A 123 11.08 1.24 -6.29
N THR A 124 10.40 1.16 -7.43
CA THR A 124 10.99 1.57 -8.72
C THR A 124 11.17 3.09 -8.75
N GLU A 125 12.08 3.60 -9.56
CA GLU A 125 12.31 5.04 -9.71
C GLU A 125 11.01 5.79 -10.05
N LYS A 126 10.24 5.26 -11.02
CA LYS A 126 8.92 5.78 -11.41
C LYS A 126 7.92 5.74 -10.26
N GLY A 127 7.88 4.63 -9.50
CA GLY A 127 6.98 4.47 -8.34
C GLY A 127 7.31 5.45 -7.22
N LEU A 128 8.58 5.64 -6.90
CA LEU A 128 9.01 6.60 -5.88
C LEU A 128 8.68 8.05 -6.28
N GLN A 129 8.91 8.39 -7.54
CA GLN A 129 8.55 9.71 -8.06
C GLN A 129 7.05 9.95 -7.96
N PHE A 130 6.25 8.96 -8.36
CA PHE A 130 4.79 9.02 -8.27
C PHE A 130 4.29 9.17 -6.82
N CYS A 131 4.86 8.39 -5.90
CA CYS A 131 4.54 8.51 -4.46
C CYS A 131 4.79 9.93 -3.95
N LYS A 132 5.90 10.54 -4.36
CA LYS A 132 6.26 11.90 -4.00
C LYS A 132 5.26 12.92 -4.56
N GLU A 133 4.86 12.78 -5.81
CA GLU A 133 3.89 13.66 -6.46
C GLU A 133 2.50 13.60 -5.81
N LEU A 134 2.08 12.43 -5.34
CA LEU A 134 0.82 12.24 -4.62
C LEU A 134 0.89 12.65 -3.14
N GLY A 135 2.04 13.07 -2.63
CA GLY A 135 2.20 13.44 -1.22
C GLY A 135 2.09 12.26 -0.27
N ILE A 136 2.53 11.07 -0.69
CA ILE A 136 2.70 9.91 0.19
C ILE A 136 3.86 10.19 1.14
N ASN A 137 3.63 10.00 2.44
CA ASN A 137 4.58 10.40 3.48
C ASN A 137 5.80 9.46 3.55
N SER A 138 5.60 8.16 3.29
CA SER A 138 6.67 7.16 3.34
C SER A 138 6.37 5.91 2.52
N VAL A 139 7.42 5.22 2.13
CA VAL A 139 7.33 3.93 1.44
C VAL A 139 7.87 2.84 2.37
N ILE A 140 7.14 1.73 2.46
CA ILE A 140 7.50 0.59 3.29
C ILE A 140 8.07 -0.50 2.38
N ALA A 141 9.29 -0.92 2.66
CA ALA A 141 9.97 -2.00 1.97
C ALA A 141 10.31 -3.14 2.93
N SER A 142 10.17 -4.39 2.46
CA SER A 142 10.75 -5.50 3.21
C SER A 142 12.30 -5.47 3.09
N PRO A 143 13.04 -5.94 4.11
CA PRO A 143 14.51 -5.96 4.05
C PRO A 143 15.05 -6.74 2.83
N GLN A 144 14.37 -7.79 2.42
CA GLN A 144 14.76 -8.60 1.26
C GLN A 144 14.61 -7.83 -0.06
N ILE A 145 13.55 -7.05 -0.20
CA ILE A 145 13.33 -6.23 -1.41
C ILE A 145 14.36 -5.10 -1.44
N TYR A 146 14.57 -4.42 -0.32
CA TYR A 146 15.53 -3.32 -0.23
C TYR A 146 16.95 -3.75 -0.58
N SER A 147 17.41 -4.91 -0.11
CA SER A 147 18.74 -5.45 -0.42
C SER A 147 18.96 -5.78 -1.91
N ASN A 148 17.88 -6.07 -2.64
CA ASN A 148 17.95 -6.37 -4.08
C ASN A 148 17.92 -5.10 -4.94
N THR A 149 17.27 -4.04 -4.49
CA THR A 149 17.19 -2.76 -5.23
C THR A 149 18.42 -1.87 -5.04
N THR A 150 19.20 -2.09 -3.98
CA THR A 150 20.39 -1.29 -3.67
C THR A 150 21.71 -1.92 -4.13
N LYS A 151 21.69 -3.11 -4.75
CA LYS A 151 22.91 -3.67 -5.38
C LYS A 151 23.19 -2.89 -6.67
N PRO A 152 24.33 -2.22 -6.80
CA PRO A 152 24.74 -1.64 -8.07
C PRO A 152 24.83 -2.78 -9.11
N ASP A 153 24.28 -2.51 -10.31
CA ASP A 153 24.40 -3.41 -11.45
C ASP A 153 25.84 -3.90 -11.57
N LYS A 154 26.03 -5.21 -11.41
CA LYS A 154 27.31 -5.81 -11.82
C LYS A 154 27.38 -5.61 -13.32
N LYS A 155 28.24 -4.71 -13.77
CA LYS A 155 28.66 -4.62 -15.15
C LYS A 155 29.09 -6.03 -15.57
N GLU A 156 28.34 -6.61 -16.49
CA GLU A 156 28.80 -7.82 -17.19
C GLU A 156 30.08 -7.45 -17.91
N GLU A 157 31.20 -7.89 -17.40
CA GLU A 157 32.47 -7.93 -18.15
C GLU A 157 32.32 -9.03 -19.19
N PHE A 158 32.00 -8.61 -20.40
CA PHE A 158 32.18 -9.46 -21.59
C PHE A 158 33.68 -9.63 -21.79
N HIS A 159 34.12 -10.87 -21.67
CA HIS A 159 35.39 -11.37 -22.21
C HIS A 159 35.13 -12.14 -23.51
#